data_63faad2320ed7808950e3a7c77613ba3
#
_entry.id   63faad2320ed7808950e3a7c77613ba3
#
_cell.length_a   1.000
_cell.length_b   1.000
_cell.length_c   1.000
_cell.angle_alpha   90.00
_cell.angle_beta   90.00
_cell.angle_gamma   90.00
#
_symmetry.space_group_name_H-M   'P 1'
#
loop_
_entity.id
_entity.type
_entity.pdbx_description
1 polymer ?
#
loop_
_entity_poly.entity_id
_entity_poly.type
_entity_poly.pdbx_seq_one_letter_code
_entity_poly.pdbx_strand_id
1 'polypeptide(L)'
;MQLFSSNFKLGILGGGQLGKMLLYDAKRYDLHTKVMDSNNEAPCAKIADEFIVGDITNYQDVINFGNKVDLITVEIEKINTEALLDLEKKGKKVYPSAKTLQIIQNKSDQKDFYKNNNLPTSGFKNYSNLDEFKQNFKKDNFQ
;
A
#
# COMPACT_ATOMS: atom_id res chain seq x y z
N MET A 1 9.25 15.62 -16.78
CA MET A 1 8.03 15.53 -15.94
C MET A 1 8.19 16.53 -14.80
N GLN A 2 7.32 17.52 -14.72
CA GLN A 2 7.34 18.51 -13.66
C GLN A 2 6.60 17.92 -12.45
N LEU A 3 7.32 17.56 -11.39
CA LEU A 3 6.76 16.92 -10.20
C LEU A 3 5.96 17.88 -9.30
N PHE A 4 6.08 19.18 -9.55
CA PHE A 4 5.40 20.24 -8.80
C PHE A 4 4.61 21.10 -9.78
N SER A 5 3.39 20.67 -10.08
CA SER A 5 2.44 21.49 -10.80
C SER A 5 1.03 21.14 -10.34
N SER A 6 0.13 22.10 -10.38
CA SER A 6 -1.29 21.92 -10.08
C SER A 6 -1.97 20.87 -10.98
N ASN A 7 -1.32 20.48 -12.08
CA ASN A 7 -1.79 19.43 -12.98
C ASN A 7 -1.32 18.03 -12.58
N PHE A 8 -0.35 17.91 -11.66
CA PHE A 8 0.13 16.61 -11.18
C PHE A 8 -0.84 16.04 -10.17
N LYS A 9 -1.33 14.83 -10.44
CA LYS A 9 -2.35 14.15 -9.63
C LYS A 9 -1.71 13.03 -8.82
N LEU A 10 -1.65 13.23 -7.51
CA LEU A 10 -1.25 12.23 -6.55
C LEU A 10 -2.45 11.37 -6.16
N GLY A 11 -2.40 10.07 -6.47
CA GLY A 11 -3.38 9.08 -6.04
C GLY A 11 -2.96 8.39 -4.74
N ILE A 12 -3.86 8.28 -3.79
CA ILE A 12 -3.65 7.58 -2.51
C ILE A 12 -4.72 6.50 -2.37
N LEU A 13 -4.28 5.25 -2.21
CA LEU A 13 -5.15 4.11 -1.90
C LEU A 13 -5.19 3.90 -0.39
N GLY A 14 -6.38 4.02 0.19
CA GLY A 14 -6.62 4.11 1.62
C GLY A 14 -6.80 5.56 2.07
N GLY A 15 -7.91 5.81 2.77
CA GLY A 15 -8.32 7.14 3.22
C GLY A 15 -8.25 7.33 4.73
N GLY A 16 -7.47 6.51 5.43
CA GLY A 16 -7.35 6.53 6.88
C GLY A 16 -6.56 7.71 7.43
N GLN A 17 -6.16 7.58 8.69
CA GLN A 17 -5.51 8.68 9.43
C GLN A 17 -4.11 9.01 8.88
N LEU A 18 -3.34 8.00 8.46
CA LEU A 18 -2.02 8.25 7.87
C LEU A 18 -2.14 8.91 6.50
N GLY A 19 -3.12 8.51 5.69
CA GLY A 19 -3.47 9.19 4.43
C GLY A 19 -3.84 10.65 4.64
N LYS A 20 -4.59 10.95 5.71
CA LYS A 20 -4.90 12.33 6.10
C LYS A 20 -3.65 13.15 6.43
N MET A 21 -2.70 12.58 7.15
CA MET A 21 -1.43 13.26 7.45
C MET A 21 -0.64 13.53 6.17
N LEU A 22 -0.56 12.55 5.28
CA LEU A 22 0.06 12.71 3.96
C LEU A 22 -0.60 13.82 3.13
N LEU A 23 -1.94 13.93 3.18
CA LEU A 23 -2.67 14.99 2.48
C LEU A 23 -2.28 16.39 2.94
N TYR A 24 -2.07 16.61 4.23
CA TYR A 24 -1.64 17.93 4.73
C TYR A 24 -0.27 18.32 4.16
N ASP A 25 0.66 17.37 4.05
CA ASP A 25 1.95 17.65 3.44
C ASP A 25 1.85 17.81 1.92
N ALA A 26 1.04 17.00 1.24
CA ALA A 26 0.79 17.15 -0.19
C ALA A 26 0.21 18.54 -0.54
N LYS A 27 -0.69 19.05 0.28
CA LYS A 27 -1.26 20.42 0.13
C LYS A 27 -0.21 21.53 0.26
N ARG A 28 0.81 21.34 1.10
CA ARG A 28 1.92 22.31 1.22
C ARG A 28 2.75 22.44 -0.05
N TYR A 29 2.68 21.43 -0.95
CA TYR A 29 3.34 21.42 -2.25
C TYR A 29 2.38 21.68 -3.42
N ASP A 30 1.15 22.11 -3.13
CA ASP A 30 0.09 22.39 -4.12
C ASP A 30 -0.20 21.19 -5.05
N LEU A 31 -0.04 19.98 -4.54
CA LEU A 31 -0.36 18.76 -5.29
C LEU A 31 -1.87 18.53 -5.33
N HIS A 32 -2.39 18.24 -6.53
CA HIS A 32 -3.77 17.79 -6.66
C HIS A 32 -3.89 16.33 -6.19
N THR A 33 -4.70 16.11 -5.16
CA THR A 33 -4.82 14.82 -4.48
C THR A 33 -6.13 14.11 -4.81
N LYS A 34 -6.03 12.81 -5.15
CA LYS A 34 -7.18 11.91 -5.25
C LYS A 34 -7.01 10.78 -4.23
N VAL A 35 -8.06 10.46 -3.51
CA VAL A 35 -8.03 9.36 -2.51
C VAL A 35 -9.16 8.39 -2.82
N MET A 36 -8.89 7.09 -2.68
CA MET A 36 -9.92 6.06 -2.75
C MET A 36 -9.96 5.26 -1.45
N ASP A 37 -11.17 5.12 -0.92
CA ASP A 37 -11.47 4.28 0.25
C ASP A 37 -12.90 3.74 0.14
N SER A 38 -13.17 2.60 0.77
CA SER A 38 -14.53 2.03 0.81
C SER A 38 -15.48 2.77 1.76
N ASN A 39 -14.93 3.48 2.75
CA ASN A 39 -15.69 4.26 3.72
C ASN A 39 -15.81 5.72 3.24
N ASN A 40 -17.01 6.15 2.92
CA ASN A 40 -17.31 7.54 2.51
C ASN A 40 -17.08 8.59 3.62
N GLU A 41 -16.94 8.15 4.87
CA GLU A 41 -16.61 8.99 6.03
C GLU A 41 -15.14 8.86 6.47
N ALA A 42 -14.30 8.26 5.62
CA ALA A 42 -12.86 8.12 5.90
C ALA A 42 -12.22 9.48 6.22
N PRO A 43 -11.18 9.52 7.07
CA PRO A 43 -10.51 10.76 7.47
C PRO A 43 -10.08 11.67 6.33
N CYS A 44 -9.78 11.11 5.15
CA CYS A 44 -9.39 11.86 3.96
C CYS A 44 -10.56 12.47 3.19
N ALA A 45 -11.81 12.01 3.40
CA ALA A 45 -12.95 12.32 2.53
C ALA A 45 -13.24 13.83 2.40
N LYS A 46 -12.97 14.62 3.46
CA LYS A 46 -13.23 16.07 3.48
C LYS A 46 -12.00 16.91 3.14
N ILE A 47 -10.84 16.31 2.89
CA ILE A 47 -9.57 17.00 2.73
C ILE A 47 -8.98 16.81 1.34
N ALA A 48 -9.17 15.63 0.74
CA ALA A 48 -8.75 15.34 -0.62
C ALA A 48 -9.43 16.28 -1.62
N ASP A 49 -8.74 16.65 -2.71
CA ASP A 49 -9.37 17.40 -3.80
C ASP A 49 -10.45 16.58 -4.50
N GLU A 50 -10.20 15.28 -4.65
CA GLU A 50 -11.19 14.31 -5.12
C GLU A 50 -11.17 13.08 -4.22
N PHE A 51 -12.33 12.70 -3.71
CA PHE A 51 -12.51 11.46 -2.94
C PHE A 51 -13.41 10.51 -3.72
N ILE A 52 -12.97 9.26 -3.86
CA ILE A 52 -13.66 8.23 -4.63
C ILE A 52 -14.01 7.08 -3.68
N VAL A 53 -15.28 6.77 -3.56
CA VAL A 53 -15.72 5.57 -2.85
C VAL A 53 -15.47 4.36 -3.73
N GLY A 54 -14.66 3.40 -3.26
CA GLY A 54 -14.29 2.20 -3.98
C GLY A 54 -13.49 1.23 -3.12
N ASP A 55 -13.43 -0.02 -3.53
CA ASP A 55 -12.72 -1.07 -2.80
C ASP A 55 -11.28 -1.18 -3.30
N ILE A 56 -10.32 -0.79 -2.46
CA ILE A 56 -8.88 -0.87 -2.76
C ILE A 56 -8.37 -2.31 -2.91
N THR A 57 -9.15 -3.32 -2.54
CA THR A 57 -8.84 -4.74 -2.76
C THR A 57 -9.43 -5.27 -4.07
N ASN A 58 -10.34 -4.51 -4.70
CA ASN A 58 -10.92 -4.87 -5.98
C ASN A 58 -10.00 -4.46 -7.14
N TYR A 59 -9.71 -5.40 -8.02
CA TYR A 59 -8.83 -5.18 -9.17
C TYR A 59 -9.31 -4.03 -10.06
N GLN A 60 -10.62 -4.05 -10.44
CA GLN A 60 -11.15 -3.07 -11.40
C GLN A 60 -11.22 -1.66 -10.82
N ASP A 61 -11.55 -1.53 -9.53
CA ASP A 61 -11.58 -0.24 -8.84
C ASP A 61 -10.19 0.38 -8.80
N VAL A 62 -9.16 -0.40 -8.46
CA VAL A 62 -7.75 0.06 -8.45
C VAL A 62 -7.27 0.45 -9.85
N ILE A 63 -7.61 -0.33 -10.90
CA ILE A 63 -7.28 0.03 -12.29
C ILE A 63 -7.97 1.34 -12.70
N ASN A 64 -9.26 1.46 -12.42
CA ASN A 64 -10.03 2.67 -12.76
C ASN A 64 -9.51 3.92 -12.06
N PHE A 65 -9.13 3.77 -10.80
CA PHE A 65 -8.50 4.83 -10.02
C PHE A 65 -7.11 5.20 -10.57
N GLY A 66 -6.24 4.21 -10.75
CA GLY A 66 -4.86 4.42 -11.19
C GLY A 66 -4.76 5.08 -12.57
N ASN A 67 -5.72 4.83 -13.46
CA ASN A 67 -5.75 5.49 -14.77
C ASN A 67 -5.97 7.01 -14.68
N LYS A 68 -6.54 7.51 -13.58
CA LYS A 68 -6.92 8.93 -13.37
C LYS A 68 -5.86 9.74 -12.62
N VAL A 69 -4.71 9.15 -12.30
CA VAL A 69 -3.63 9.79 -11.51
C VAL A 69 -2.28 9.59 -12.20
N ASP A 70 -1.31 10.41 -11.84
CA ASP A 70 0.06 10.35 -12.39
C ASP A 70 0.98 9.48 -11.54
N LEU A 71 0.76 9.45 -10.23
CA LEU A 71 1.49 8.64 -9.27
C LEU A 71 0.51 8.04 -8.28
N ILE A 72 0.75 6.79 -7.91
CA ILE A 72 -0.03 6.06 -6.90
C ILE A 72 0.85 5.80 -5.69
N THR A 73 0.35 6.13 -4.52
CA THR A 73 0.88 5.67 -3.24
C THR A 73 -0.23 5.00 -2.42
N VAL A 74 0.16 4.37 -1.32
CA VAL A 74 -0.76 3.60 -0.49
C VAL A 74 -0.67 4.06 0.96
N GLU A 75 -1.78 4.05 1.65
CA GLU A 75 -1.85 4.32 3.09
C GLU A 75 -1.81 3.02 3.90
N ILE A 76 -2.36 1.96 3.34
CA ILE A 76 -2.43 0.63 3.94
C ILE A 76 -1.94 -0.42 2.95
N GLU A 77 -1.29 -1.47 3.45
CA GLU A 77 -0.74 -2.53 2.60
C GLU A 77 -1.79 -3.47 2.01
N LYS A 78 -3.00 -3.58 2.60
CA LYS A 78 -4.06 -4.49 2.15
C LYS A 78 -4.77 -3.95 0.91
N ILE A 79 -4.13 -4.05 -0.22
CA ILE A 79 -4.61 -3.55 -1.52
C ILE A 79 -4.45 -4.62 -2.62
N ASN A 80 -5.09 -4.43 -3.76
CA ASN A 80 -4.93 -5.31 -4.91
C ASN A 80 -3.59 -5.02 -5.62
N THR A 81 -2.57 -5.83 -5.33
CA THR A 81 -1.23 -5.69 -5.90
C THR A 81 -1.13 -6.12 -7.36
N GLU A 82 -2.01 -6.99 -7.86
CA GLU A 82 -2.05 -7.38 -9.28
C GLU A 82 -2.45 -6.19 -10.15
N ALA A 83 -3.45 -5.44 -9.72
CA ALA A 83 -3.84 -4.21 -10.40
C ALA A 83 -2.69 -3.19 -10.43
N LEU A 84 -1.95 -3.05 -9.32
CA LEU A 84 -0.78 -2.16 -9.28
C LEU A 84 0.34 -2.63 -10.22
N LEU A 85 0.63 -3.94 -10.30
CA LEU A 85 1.59 -4.48 -11.26
C LEU A 85 1.20 -4.16 -12.71
N ASP A 86 -0.08 -4.26 -13.05
CA ASP A 86 -0.53 -3.96 -14.40
C ASP A 86 -0.52 -2.45 -14.71
N LEU A 87 -0.75 -1.61 -13.70
CA LEU A 87 -0.56 -0.17 -13.82
C LEU A 87 0.93 0.20 -14.01
N GLU A 88 1.86 -0.44 -13.29
CA GLU A 88 3.31 -0.27 -13.48
C GLU A 88 3.73 -0.68 -14.91
N LYS A 89 3.26 -1.83 -15.42
CA LYS A 89 3.51 -2.27 -16.81
C LYS A 89 3.01 -1.26 -17.85
N LYS A 90 1.94 -0.53 -17.54
CA LYS A 90 1.41 0.57 -18.39
C LYS A 90 2.15 1.89 -18.18
N GLY A 91 3.23 1.91 -17.40
CA GLY A 91 4.06 3.09 -17.16
C GLY A 91 3.56 4.02 -16.06
N LYS A 92 2.58 3.61 -15.25
CA LYS A 92 2.18 4.36 -14.05
C LYS A 92 3.24 4.25 -12.96
N LYS A 93 3.45 5.33 -12.23
CA LYS A 93 4.35 5.35 -11.08
C LYS A 93 3.61 4.86 -9.85
N VAL A 94 4.14 3.82 -9.22
CA VAL A 94 3.59 3.24 -7.98
C VAL A 94 4.70 3.21 -6.93
N TYR A 95 4.47 3.84 -5.79
CA TYR A 95 5.42 3.88 -4.66
C TYR A 95 4.69 3.62 -3.34
N PRO A 96 5.13 2.61 -2.55
CA PRO A 96 6.13 1.58 -2.89
C PRO A 96 5.73 0.75 -4.10
N SER A 97 6.71 0.09 -4.77
CA SER A 97 6.39 -0.74 -5.94
C SER A 97 5.41 -1.86 -5.58
N ALA A 98 4.62 -2.30 -6.56
CA ALA A 98 3.68 -3.39 -6.36
C ALA A 98 4.37 -4.67 -5.83
N LYS A 99 5.58 -4.96 -6.31
CA LYS A 99 6.39 -6.09 -5.81
C LYS A 99 6.79 -5.92 -4.35
N THR A 100 7.16 -4.72 -3.92
CA THR A 100 7.46 -4.42 -2.51
C THR A 100 6.22 -4.65 -1.65
N LEU A 101 5.05 -4.21 -2.11
CA LEU A 101 3.80 -4.38 -1.39
C LEU A 101 3.40 -5.86 -1.27
N GLN A 102 3.64 -6.69 -2.28
CA GLN A 102 3.43 -8.15 -2.20
C GLN A 102 4.26 -8.78 -1.09
N ILE A 103 5.54 -8.39 -0.96
CA ILE A 103 6.40 -8.86 0.12
C ILE A 103 5.86 -8.42 1.48
N ILE A 104 5.39 -7.17 1.60
CA ILE A 104 4.88 -6.61 2.86
C ILE A 104 3.57 -7.28 3.29
N GLN A 105 2.70 -7.64 2.34
CA GLN A 105 1.42 -8.29 2.61
C GLN A 105 1.58 -9.67 3.25
N ASN A 106 2.63 -10.40 2.89
CA ASN A 106 2.94 -11.71 3.45
C ASN A 106 4.06 -11.59 4.50
N LYS A 107 3.73 -11.77 5.77
CA LYS A 107 4.71 -11.63 6.86
C LYS A 107 5.82 -12.68 6.81
N SER A 108 5.55 -13.88 6.28
CA SER A 108 6.57 -14.90 6.04
C SER A 108 7.58 -14.41 4.99
N ASP A 109 7.09 -13.97 3.84
CA ASP A 109 7.93 -13.48 2.74
C ASP A 109 8.73 -12.23 3.18
N GLN A 110 8.11 -11.35 3.97
CA GLN A 110 8.78 -10.17 4.53
C GLN A 110 9.94 -10.56 5.46
N LYS A 111 9.72 -11.54 6.32
CA LYS A 111 10.77 -12.03 7.24
C LYS A 111 11.88 -12.75 6.50
N ASP A 112 11.55 -13.56 5.50
CA ASP A 112 12.53 -14.24 4.67
C ASP A 112 13.33 -13.22 3.83
N PHE A 113 12.68 -12.16 3.33
CA PHE A 113 13.37 -11.04 2.67
C PHE A 113 14.40 -10.39 3.59
N TYR A 114 14.03 -10.10 4.85
CA TYR A 114 14.98 -9.51 5.81
C TYR A 114 16.17 -10.42 6.07
N LYS A 115 15.92 -11.72 6.30
CA LYS A 115 16.98 -12.72 6.51
C LYS A 115 17.91 -12.81 5.31
N ASN A 116 17.37 -12.92 4.10
CA ASN A 116 18.14 -13.10 2.87
C ASN A 116 18.97 -11.86 2.50
N ASN A 117 18.58 -10.69 2.99
CA ASN A 117 19.30 -9.42 2.76
C ASN A 117 20.10 -8.96 3.98
N ASN A 118 20.28 -9.79 5.01
CA ASN A 118 21.02 -9.49 6.23
C ASN A 118 20.49 -8.23 6.95
N LEU A 119 19.17 -7.97 6.89
CA LEU A 119 18.54 -6.85 7.60
C LEU A 119 18.24 -7.26 9.04
N PRO A 120 18.55 -6.40 10.02
CA PRO A 120 18.23 -6.68 11.41
C PRO A 120 16.72 -6.89 11.62
N THR A 121 16.36 -8.00 12.26
CA THR A 121 14.96 -8.30 12.60
C THR A 121 14.93 -9.19 13.84
N SER A 122 13.80 -9.19 14.55
CA SER A 122 13.58 -10.16 15.64
C SER A 122 13.67 -11.59 15.12
N GLY A 123 14.07 -12.52 15.97
CA GLY A 123 14.02 -13.96 15.67
C GLY A 123 12.62 -14.37 15.23
N PHE A 124 12.54 -15.23 14.23
CA PHE A 124 11.26 -15.70 13.70
C PHE A 124 11.37 -17.15 13.24
N LYS A 125 10.22 -17.80 13.14
CA LYS A 125 10.07 -19.12 12.52
C LYS A 125 8.77 -19.15 11.72
N ASN A 126 8.87 -19.62 10.49
CA ASN A 126 7.72 -19.84 9.63
C ASN A 126 7.23 -21.28 9.81
N TYR A 127 5.91 -21.46 9.83
CA TYR A 127 5.26 -22.76 9.86
C TYR A 127 4.33 -22.88 8.67
N SER A 128 4.41 -24.03 7.98
CA SER A 128 3.62 -24.24 6.75
C SER A 128 2.15 -24.53 7.03
N ASN A 129 1.84 -25.00 8.24
CA ASN A 129 0.48 -25.34 8.66
C ASN A 129 0.34 -25.39 10.19
N LEU A 130 -0.93 -25.50 10.65
CA LEU A 130 -1.25 -25.51 12.06
C LEU A 130 -0.67 -26.72 12.81
N ASP A 131 -0.56 -27.89 12.17
CA ASP A 131 -0.06 -29.09 12.82
C ASP A 131 1.44 -28.98 13.06
N GLU A 132 2.19 -28.48 12.10
CA GLU A 132 3.61 -28.17 12.27
C GLU A 132 3.82 -27.14 13.40
N PHE A 133 2.99 -26.10 13.46
CA PHE A 133 3.02 -25.13 14.54
C PHE A 133 2.81 -25.81 15.92
N LYS A 134 1.75 -26.61 16.08
CA LYS A 134 1.43 -27.29 17.34
C LYS A 134 2.54 -28.23 17.81
N GLN A 135 3.21 -28.93 16.87
CA GLN A 135 4.28 -29.87 17.19
C GLN A 135 5.57 -29.19 17.62
N ASN A 136 5.84 -27.99 17.10
CA ASN A 136 7.15 -27.35 17.24
C ASN A 136 7.12 -26.12 18.14
N PHE A 137 5.97 -25.44 18.31
CA PHE A 137 5.86 -24.19 19.08
C PHE A 137 6.46 -24.24 20.50
N LYS A 138 6.23 -25.36 21.21
CA LYS A 138 6.78 -25.55 22.58
C LYS A 138 8.29 -25.80 22.61
N LYS A 139 8.88 -26.20 21.50
CA LYS A 139 10.33 -26.48 21.38
C LYS A 139 11.08 -25.23 20.89
N ASP A 140 10.38 -24.30 20.29
CA ASP A 140 10.94 -23.07 19.76
C ASP A 140 10.94 -22.02 20.87
N ASN A 141 12.10 -21.74 21.43
CA ASN A 141 12.28 -20.68 22.41
C ASN A 141 12.20 -19.33 21.70
N PHE A 142 11.01 -18.73 21.70
CA PHE A 142 10.84 -17.31 21.34
C PHE A 142 11.24 -16.47 22.55
N GLN A 143 12.36 -15.80 22.48
CA GLN A 143 12.76 -14.74 23.41
C GLN A 143 12.23 -13.40 22.92
#